data_15b08323f75a27d01ad3331a9f140cb9
#
_entry.id   15b08323f75a27d01ad3331a9f140cb9
#
_cell.length_a   1.000
_cell.length_b   1.000
_cell.length_c   1.000
_cell.angle_alpha   90.00
_cell.angle_beta   90.00
_cell.angle_gamma   90.00
#
_symmetry.space_group_name_H-M   'P 1'
#
loop_
_entity.id
_entity.type
_entity.pdbx_description
1 polymer ?
#
loop_
_entity_poly.entity_id
_entity_poly.type
_entity_poly.pdbx_seq_one_letter_code
_entity_poly.pdbx_strand_id
1 'polypeptide(L)'
;MSVVTVTILSDGQKMDPAYELMSVDITKEVNRVPTAQVIVLDGDAAKQDFPISNTNFFAPGKQIEIKLRYEGEGQEVTVFKGVVIRHGIEASALDSLLTVELKDAAVKLTLGRKSVVYRDQTDTAVISKIISDSGLKKGQL
;
A
#
# COMPACT_ATOMS: atom_id res chain seq x y z
N MET A 1 14.29 22.96 -9.77
CA MET A 1 14.07 21.84 -8.84
C MET A 1 12.73 21.19 -9.18
N SER A 2 12.73 19.95 -9.55
CA SER A 2 11.45 19.25 -9.82
C SER A 2 10.80 18.86 -8.51
N VAL A 3 9.58 19.33 -8.28
CA VAL A 3 8.78 18.96 -7.12
C VAL A 3 7.94 17.74 -7.50
N VAL A 4 7.97 16.75 -6.64
CA VAL A 4 7.14 15.54 -6.79
C VAL A 4 5.93 15.68 -5.89
N THR A 5 4.74 15.58 -6.46
CA THR A 5 3.50 15.51 -5.69
C THR A 5 3.12 14.06 -5.46
N VAL A 6 2.87 13.70 -4.21
CA VAL A 6 2.43 12.37 -3.80
C VAL A 6 0.93 12.41 -3.51
N THR A 7 0.17 11.52 -4.13
CA THR A 7 -1.26 11.33 -3.85
C THR A 7 -1.47 9.93 -3.28
N ILE A 8 -2.10 9.84 -2.13
CA ILE A 8 -2.45 8.57 -1.48
C ILE A 8 -3.97 8.44 -1.46
N LEU A 9 -4.46 7.29 -1.93
CA LEU A 9 -5.87 6.93 -1.90
C LEU A 9 -6.07 5.69 -1.03
N SER A 10 -7.11 5.71 -0.22
CA SER A 10 -7.58 4.55 0.56
C SER A 10 -8.98 4.18 0.09
N ASP A 11 -9.14 2.98 -0.44
CA ASP A 11 -10.38 2.52 -1.08
C ASP A 11 -10.97 3.56 -2.07
N GLY A 12 -10.09 4.24 -2.83
CA GLY A 12 -10.45 5.26 -3.81
C GLY A 12 -10.65 6.68 -3.25
N GLN A 13 -10.60 6.88 -1.95
CA GLN A 13 -10.70 8.19 -1.32
C GLN A 13 -9.32 8.82 -1.12
N LYS A 14 -9.15 10.05 -1.55
CA LYS A 14 -7.90 10.79 -1.37
C LYS A 14 -7.65 11.08 0.12
N MET A 15 -6.37 11.01 0.50
CA MET A 15 -5.91 11.47 1.80
C MET A 15 -6.19 12.97 1.96
N ASP A 16 -6.64 13.37 3.14
CA ASP A 16 -6.86 14.77 3.46
C ASP A 16 -5.56 15.56 3.28
N PRO A 17 -5.57 16.67 2.52
CA PRO A 17 -4.39 17.52 2.35
C PRO A 17 -3.81 18.09 3.65
N ALA A 18 -4.61 18.13 4.72
CA ALA A 18 -4.16 18.55 6.04
C ALA A 18 -3.24 17.52 6.73
N TYR A 19 -3.22 16.27 6.25
CA TYR A 19 -2.34 15.25 6.79
C TYR A 19 -0.92 15.46 6.27
N GLU A 20 0.04 15.51 7.17
CA GLU A 20 1.43 15.73 6.85
C GLU A 20 2.15 14.43 6.58
N LEU A 21 2.43 14.17 5.30
CA LEU A 21 3.18 13.02 4.84
C LEU A 21 4.68 13.25 5.07
N MET A 22 5.31 12.36 5.85
CA MET A 22 6.72 12.45 6.18
C MET A 22 7.60 11.68 5.19
N SER A 23 7.22 10.45 4.86
CA SER A 23 7.95 9.64 3.89
C SER A 23 7.08 8.57 3.24
N VAL A 24 7.50 8.17 2.04
CA VAL A 24 6.97 7.02 1.31
C VAL A 24 8.15 6.22 0.78
N ASP A 25 8.26 4.97 1.22
CA ASP A 25 9.28 4.04 0.76
C ASP A 25 8.61 2.88 0.04
N ILE A 26 9.00 2.62 -1.20
CA ILE A 26 8.46 1.54 -2.03
C ILE A 26 9.61 0.64 -2.46
N THR A 27 9.47 -0.66 -2.20
CA THR A 27 10.44 -1.67 -2.58
C THR A 27 9.80 -2.68 -3.52
N LYS A 28 10.36 -2.80 -4.71
CA LYS A 28 9.99 -3.80 -5.72
C LYS A 28 11.22 -4.59 -6.13
N GLU A 29 11.18 -5.88 -5.90
CA GLU A 29 12.26 -6.81 -6.22
C GLU A 29 11.72 -8.01 -6.99
N VAL A 30 12.56 -8.60 -7.83
CA VAL A 30 12.22 -9.85 -8.54
C VAL A 30 12.00 -10.97 -7.51
N ASN A 31 10.99 -11.80 -7.73
CA ASN A 31 10.62 -12.93 -6.86
C ASN A 31 10.24 -12.55 -5.42
N ARG A 32 9.87 -11.30 -5.19
CA ARG A 32 9.36 -10.85 -3.89
C ARG A 32 8.05 -10.09 -4.06
N VAL A 33 7.18 -10.21 -3.08
CA VAL A 33 5.97 -9.40 -3.02
C VAL A 33 6.38 -7.94 -2.80
N PRO A 34 5.97 -6.99 -3.66
CA PRO A 34 6.25 -5.58 -3.45
C PRO A 34 5.73 -5.09 -2.10
N THR A 35 6.51 -4.25 -1.47
CA THR A 35 6.17 -3.64 -0.18
C THR A 35 6.24 -2.12 -0.25
N ALA A 36 5.50 -1.45 0.61
CA ALA A 36 5.64 -0.02 0.81
C ALA A 36 5.46 0.33 2.29
N GLN A 37 6.06 1.43 2.68
CA GLN A 37 5.90 2.02 4.00
C GLN A 37 5.54 3.49 3.83
N VAL A 38 4.51 3.92 4.53
CA VAL A 38 4.08 5.33 4.57
C VAL A 38 4.19 5.81 6.01
N ILE A 39 4.84 6.94 6.20
CA ILE A 39 4.96 7.59 7.51
C ILE A 39 4.27 8.94 7.44
N VAL A 40 3.33 9.15 8.34
CA VAL A 40 2.51 10.36 8.45
C VAL A 40 2.66 10.92 9.85
N LEU A 41 2.76 12.24 9.96
CA LEU A 41 2.67 12.90 11.26
C LEU A 41 1.23 12.75 11.78
N ASP A 42 1.09 12.17 12.96
CA ASP A 42 -0.23 11.96 13.60
C ASP A 42 -0.14 12.30 15.07
N GLY A 43 -1.11 13.04 15.54
CA GLY A 43 -1.20 13.45 16.92
C GLY A 43 -1.45 14.95 17.06
N ASP A 44 -2.44 15.29 17.88
CA ASP A 44 -2.73 16.66 18.28
C ASP A 44 -2.61 16.75 19.80
N ALA A 45 -1.48 17.27 20.26
CA ALA A 45 -1.20 17.40 21.69
C ALA A 45 -2.21 18.27 22.43
N ALA A 46 -2.79 19.26 21.75
CA ALA A 46 -3.78 20.15 22.33
C ALA A 46 -5.12 19.43 22.57
N LYS A 47 -5.46 18.49 21.70
CA LYS A 47 -6.67 17.68 21.81
C LYS A 47 -6.44 16.34 22.49
N GLN A 48 -5.19 15.98 22.74
CA GLN A 48 -4.79 14.66 23.27
C GLN A 48 -5.36 13.51 22.43
N ASP A 49 -5.30 13.65 21.11
CA ASP A 49 -5.91 12.73 20.15
C ASP A 49 -4.96 12.41 18.99
N PHE A 50 -5.24 11.29 18.33
CA PHE A 50 -4.54 10.84 17.12
C PHE A 50 -5.52 10.86 15.94
N PRO A 51 -5.74 12.01 15.30
CA PRO A 51 -6.84 12.19 14.35
C PRO A 51 -6.74 11.28 13.12
N ILE A 52 -5.55 10.88 12.69
CA ILE A 52 -5.38 10.00 11.53
C ILE A 52 -5.57 8.53 11.90
N SER A 53 -4.90 8.07 12.96
CA SER A 53 -4.97 6.66 13.38
C SER A 53 -6.34 6.28 13.94
N ASN A 54 -7.09 7.24 14.49
CA ASN A 54 -8.45 7.03 14.94
C ASN A 54 -9.49 6.98 13.79
N THR A 55 -9.07 7.33 12.57
CA THR A 55 -9.90 7.10 11.37
C THR A 55 -9.64 5.72 10.79
N ASN A 56 -10.54 5.29 9.91
CA ASN A 56 -10.35 4.03 9.18
C ASN A 56 -9.51 4.18 7.90
N PHE A 57 -8.90 5.34 7.67
CA PHE A 57 -8.19 5.60 6.41
C PHE A 57 -7.05 4.60 6.17
N PHE A 58 -6.24 4.34 7.20
CA PHE A 58 -5.14 3.38 7.17
C PHE A 58 -5.41 2.11 7.99
N ALA A 59 -6.67 1.74 8.15
CA ALA A 59 -7.00 0.51 8.86
C ALA A 59 -6.47 -0.73 8.11
N PRO A 60 -5.96 -1.74 8.82
CA PRO A 60 -5.55 -3.00 8.19
C PRO A 60 -6.64 -3.58 7.29
N GLY A 61 -6.25 -4.02 6.11
CA GLY A 61 -7.17 -4.51 5.06
C GLY A 61 -7.62 -3.47 4.05
N LYS A 62 -7.43 -2.17 4.30
CA LYS A 62 -7.72 -1.11 3.32
C LYS A 62 -6.79 -1.20 2.11
N GLN A 63 -7.36 -0.93 0.93
CA GLN A 63 -6.58 -0.87 -0.31
C GLN A 63 -6.01 0.53 -0.49
N ILE A 64 -4.70 0.60 -0.56
CA ILE A 64 -3.96 1.86 -0.72
C ILE A 64 -3.36 1.93 -2.11
N GLU A 65 -3.54 3.07 -2.75
CA GLU A 65 -2.90 3.40 -4.02
C GLU A 65 -2.03 4.65 -3.82
N ILE A 66 -0.78 4.55 -4.25
CA ILE A 66 0.19 5.65 -4.18
C ILE A 66 0.48 6.10 -5.60
N LYS A 67 0.25 7.38 -5.87
CA LYS A 67 0.50 8.02 -7.14
C LYS A 67 1.53 9.12 -7.00
N LEU A 68 2.36 9.26 -8.00
CA LEU A 68 3.34 10.35 -8.11
C LEU A 68 3.06 11.19 -9.36
N ARG A 69 3.30 12.47 -9.23
CA ARG A 69 3.29 13.42 -10.34
C ARG A 69 4.52 14.33 -10.23
N TYR A 70 5.27 14.43 -11.31
CA TYR A 70 6.31 15.45 -11.43
C TYR A 70 5.68 16.79 -11.80
N GLU A 71 6.22 17.86 -11.22
CA GLU A 71 5.82 19.22 -11.60
C GLU A 71 6.13 19.46 -13.09
N GLY A 72 5.13 19.93 -13.84
CA GLY A 72 5.22 20.11 -15.29
C GLY A 72 4.76 18.91 -16.12
N GLU A 73 4.54 17.74 -15.53
CA GLU A 73 3.90 16.60 -16.16
C GLU A 73 2.41 16.54 -15.80
N GLY A 74 1.55 16.47 -16.82
CA GLY A 74 0.10 16.60 -16.61
C GLY A 74 -0.59 15.39 -15.99
N GLN A 75 0.12 14.26 -15.76
CA GLN A 75 -0.51 13.02 -15.34
C GLN A 75 0.13 12.44 -14.07
N GLU A 76 -0.74 12.00 -13.16
CA GLU A 76 -0.31 11.17 -12.02
C GLU A 76 -0.11 9.72 -12.48
N VAL A 77 0.97 9.12 -12.02
CA VAL A 77 1.30 7.71 -12.29
C VAL A 77 1.19 6.92 -10.99
N THR A 78 0.44 5.81 -11.04
CA THR A 78 0.39 4.87 -9.93
C THR A 78 1.73 4.13 -9.82
N VAL A 79 2.40 4.29 -8.68
CA VAL A 79 3.69 3.64 -8.41
C VAL A 79 3.57 2.45 -7.48
N PHE A 80 2.51 2.39 -6.69
CA PHE A 80 2.23 1.26 -5.81
C PHE A 80 0.73 1.11 -5.59
N LYS A 81 0.28 -0.14 -5.51
CA LYS A 81 -1.09 -0.50 -5.15
C LYS A 81 -1.06 -1.76 -4.29
N GLY A 82 -1.66 -1.70 -3.12
CA GLY A 82 -1.60 -2.81 -2.19
C GLY A 82 -2.58 -2.67 -1.04
N VAL A 83 -2.38 -3.47 -0.01
CA VAL A 83 -3.23 -3.49 1.19
C VAL A 83 -2.43 -3.14 2.43
N VAL A 84 -3.07 -2.47 3.37
CA VAL A 84 -2.51 -2.23 4.69
C VAL A 84 -2.44 -3.56 5.43
N ILE A 85 -1.25 -3.95 5.84
CA ILE A 85 -1.04 -5.16 6.64
C ILE A 85 -0.87 -4.85 8.12
N ARG A 86 -0.31 -3.69 8.42
CA ARG A 86 -0.08 -3.22 9.79
C ARG A 86 0.02 -1.70 9.82
N HIS A 87 -0.45 -1.11 10.91
CA HIS A 87 -0.10 0.25 11.27
C HIS A 87 0.30 0.33 12.74
N GLY A 88 1.10 1.31 13.08
CA GLY A 88 1.54 1.54 14.46
C GLY A 88 1.88 3.00 14.69
N ILE A 89 1.70 3.44 15.92
CA ILE A 89 2.04 4.80 16.34
C ILE A 89 3.31 4.75 17.18
N GLU A 90 4.22 5.64 16.87
CA GLU A 90 5.39 5.93 17.69
C GLU A 90 5.26 7.36 18.20
N ALA A 91 4.99 7.49 19.49
CA ALA A 91 4.85 8.79 20.15
C ALA A 91 6.14 9.16 20.86
N SER A 92 6.65 10.36 20.60
CA SER A 92 7.80 10.94 21.29
C SER A 92 7.39 12.21 22.04
N ALA A 93 8.36 12.84 22.71
CA ALA A 93 8.10 14.08 23.42
C ALA A 93 7.86 15.28 22.46
N LEU A 94 8.30 15.17 21.22
CA LEU A 94 8.24 16.25 20.24
C LEU A 94 7.18 16.03 19.17
N ASP A 95 6.98 14.79 18.76
CA ASP A 95 6.05 14.41 17.69
C ASP A 95 5.53 12.99 17.86
N SER A 96 4.53 12.66 17.07
CA SER A 96 4.00 11.30 16.98
C SER A 96 3.89 10.93 15.51
N LEU A 97 4.39 9.76 15.16
CA LEU A 97 4.41 9.26 13.80
C LEU A 97 3.53 8.02 13.67
N LEU A 98 2.67 8.04 12.66
CA LEU A 98 1.92 6.87 12.24
C LEU A 98 2.70 6.18 11.11
N THR A 99 3.14 4.97 11.35
CA THR A 99 3.79 4.12 10.35
C THR A 99 2.79 3.11 9.80
N VAL A 100 2.62 3.10 8.49
CA VAL A 100 1.71 2.21 7.78
C VAL A 100 2.52 1.28 6.89
N GLU A 101 2.41 -0.02 7.12
CA GLU A 101 3.06 -1.04 6.30
C GLU A 101 2.08 -1.62 5.28
N LEU A 102 2.51 -1.64 4.03
CA LEU A 102 1.73 -2.07 2.89
C LEU A 102 2.41 -3.23 2.17
N LYS A 103 1.62 -4.14 1.65
CA LYS A 103 2.09 -5.17 0.69
C LYS A 103 1.16 -5.20 -0.52
N ASP A 104 1.74 -5.50 -1.68
CA ASP A 104 0.95 -5.77 -2.87
C ASP A 104 -0.10 -6.85 -2.59
N ALA A 105 -1.23 -6.80 -3.29
CA ALA A 105 -2.31 -7.77 -3.13
C ALA A 105 -1.85 -9.23 -3.34
N ALA A 106 -0.73 -9.45 -4.04
CA ALA A 106 -0.09 -10.75 -4.19
C ALA A 106 0.30 -11.40 -2.85
N VAL A 107 0.33 -10.65 -1.74
CA VAL A 107 0.50 -11.20 -0.39
C VAL A 107 -0.49 -12.31 -0.08
N LYS A 108 -1.68 -12.28 -0.68
CA LYS A 108 -2.69 -13.35 -0.54
C LYS A 108 -2.18 -14.72 -0.96
N LEU A 109 -1.24 -14.78 -1.90
CA LEU A 109 -0.60 -16.02 -2.33
C LEU A 109 0.33 -16.62 -1.26
N THR A 110 0.74 -15.83 -0.29
CA THR A 110 1.67 -16.25 0.78
C THR A 110 0.97 -16.70 2.06
N LEU A 111 -0.35 -16.57 2.15
CA LEU A 111 -1.12 -16.83 3.36
C LEU A 111 -1.31 -18.32 3.68
N GLY A 112 -0.91 -19.21 2.78
CA GLY A 112 -1.03 -20.63 3.00
C GLY A 112 -0.17 -21.44 2.04
N ARG A 113 0.13 -22.67 2.42
CA ARG A 113 0.84 -23.62 1.57
C ARG A 113 -0.16 -24.57 0.95
N LYS A 114 -0.14 -24.68 -0.38
CA LYS A 114 -0.97 -25.62 -1.14
C LYS A 114 -0.07 -26.52 -1.97
N SER A 115 -0.40 -27.80 -2.04
CA SER A 115 0.24 -28.76 -2.92
C SER A 115 -0.80 -29.30 -3.88
N VAL A 116 -0.65 -29.03 -5.16
CA VAL A 116 -1.60 -29.42 -6.21
C VAL A 116 -0.81 -29.98 -7.40
N VAL A 117 -1.33 -31.01 -8.02
CA VAL A 117 -0.80 -31.54 -9.27
C VAL A 117 -1.65 -31.05 -10.43
N TYR A 118 -1.01 -30.43 -11.41
CA TYR A 118 -1.65 -30.01 -12.66
C TYR A 118 -1.22 -30.97 -13.78
N ARG A 119 -2.17 -31.47 -14.56
CA ARG A 119 -1.94 -32.39 -15.66
C ARG A 119 -2.44 -31.78 -16.97
N ASP A 120 -1.70 -32.00 -18.04
CA ASP A 120 -2.08 -31.60 -19.41
C ASP A 120 -2.44 -30.12 -19.54
N GLN A 121 -1.71 -29.25 -18.82
CA GLN A 121 -1.90 -27.80 -18.83
C GLN A 121 -0.59 -27.08 -19.13
N THR A 122 -0.71 -25.93 -19.79
CA THR A 122 0.44 -25.03 -20.00
C THR A 122 0.80 -24.30 -18.72
N ASP A 123 2.04 -23.82 -18.60
CA ASP A 123 2.48 -23.03 -17.45
C ASP A 123 1.63 -21.77 -17.28
N THR A 124 1.29 -21.10 -18.38
CA THR A 124 0.41 -19.92 -18.38
C THR A 124 -0.98 -20.26 -17.83
N ALA A 125 -1.57 -21.40 -18.17
CA ALA A 125 -2.86 -21.84 -17.68
C ALA A 125 -2.82 -22.11 -16.17
N VAL A 126 -1.76 -22.76 -15.69
CA VAL A 126 -1.55 -23.07 -14.27
C VAL A 126 -1.40 -21.78 -13.46
N ILE A 127 -0.55 -20.86 -13.91
CA ILE A 127 -0.34 -19.56 -13.24
C ILE A 127 -1.63 -18.75 -13.20
N SER A 128 -2.36 -18.68 -14.31
CA SER A 128 -3.65 -17.98 -14.41
C SER A 128 -4.68 -18.54 -13.43
N LYS A 129 -4.73 -19.86 -13.29
CA LYS A 129 -5.64 -20.54 -12.36
C LYS A 129 -5.28 -20.21 -10.90
N ILE A 130 -4.02 -20.26 -10.53
CA ILE A 130 -3.55 -19.94 -9.17
C ILE A 130 -3.92 -18.50 -8.81
N ILE A 131 -3.68 -17.56 -9.72
CA ILE A 131 -4.02 -16.15 -9.50
C ILE A 131 -5.53 -15.97 -9.31
N SER A 132 -6.33 -16.58 -10.19
CA SER A 132 -7.79 -16.50 -10.14
C SER A 132 -8.36 -17.12 -8.85
N ASP A 133 -7.89 -18.32 -8.47
CA ASP A 133 -8.33 -19.01 -7.26
C ASP A 133 -7.99 -18.25 -5.97
N SER A 134 -7.00 -17.36 -6.03
CA SER A 134 -6.62 -16.49 -4.93
C SER A 134 -7.43 -15.19 -4.86
N GLY A 135 -8.36 -14.99 -5.78
CA GLY A 135 -9.17 -13.77 -5.86
C GLY A 135 -8.40 -12.55 -6.35
N LEU A 136 -7.28 -12.76 -7.02
CA LEU A 136 -6.45 -11.72 -7.60
C LEU A 136 -6.77 -11.51 -9.08
N LYS A 137 -6.47 -10.33 -9.57
CA LYS A 137 -6.55 -10.02 -11.01
C LYS A 137 -5.22 -10.32 -11.68
N LYS A 138 -5.30 -11.00 -12.82
CA LYS A 138 -4.14 -11.28 -13.67
C LYS A 138 -3.69 -10.00 -14.36
N GLY A 139 -2.37 -9.73 -14.33
CA GLY A 139 -1.72 -8.75 -15.17
C GLY A 139 -1.35 -9.34 -16.55
N GLN A 140 -0.38 -8.76 -17.22
CA GLN A 140 0.24 -9.37 -18.40
C GLN A 140 1.14 -10.54 -17.98
N LEU A 141 0.98 -11.66 -18.64
CA LEU A 141 1.82 -12.87 -18.54
C LEU A 141 2.57 -13.07 -19.86
#